data_7495e4c48dc94ec94ce6eb434ee8cc21
#
_entry.id   7495e4c48dc94ec94ce6eb434ee8cc21
#
_cell.length_a   1.000
_cell.length_b   1.000
_cell.length_c   1.000
_cell.angle_alpha   90.00
_cell.angle_beta   90.00
_cell.angle_gamma   90.00
#
_symmetry.space_group_name_H-M   'P 1'
#
loop_
_entity.id
_entity.type
_entity.pdbx_description
1 polymer ?
#
loop_
_entity_poly.entity_id
_entity_poly.type
_entity_poly.pdbx_seq_one_letter_code
_entity_poly.pdbx_strand_id
1 'polypeptide(L)'
;MIKITDYIKCYENLLDKELCKSIINNSKNINFQKGSTLTGTNHRKCYINPLDKKFDKDLFDAVGKVLQLYKKDHNHFTTGLTIEDTGYEHLIYVGSQKGEYKEHTDHGDVVPRVLTCSFILNEDYDGGDFVFFSGSYKLPPKAGSAIVFPSNFCFPHAVTPVT
;
A
#
# COMPACT_ATOMS: atom_id res chain seq x y z
N MET A 1 27.25 -3.80 2.26
CA MET A 1 26.46 -5.06 2.33
C MET A 1 25.00 -4.68 2.15
N ILE A 2 24.27 -5.30 1.21
CA ILE A 2 22.84 -5.07 0.98
C ILE A 2 22.06 -5.72 2.13
N LYS A 3 21.12 -4.99 2.72
CA LYS A 3 20.21 -5.48 3.75
C LYS A 3 18.83 -5.73 3.14
N ILE A 4 18.05 -6.64 3.72
CA ILE A 4 16.68 -6.91 3.25
C ILE A 4 15.80 -5.65 3.29
N THR A 5 16.01 -4.79 4.25
CA THR A 5 15.31 -3.50 4.39
C THR A 5 15.62 -2.51 3.27
N ASP A 6 16.71 -2.69 2.52
CA ASP A 6 17.06 -1.81 1.39
C ASP A 6 16.06 -1.96 0.23
N TYR A 7 15.31 -3.07 0.17
CA TYR A 7 14.24 -3.31 -0.79
C TYR A 7 12.89 -2.69 -0.40
N ILE A 8 12.78 -2.14 0.81
CA ILE A 8 11.59 -1.41 1.26
C ILE A 8 11.85 0.07 1.04
N LYS A 9 11.03 0.71 0.20
CA LYS A 9 11.21 2.12 -0.18
C LYS A 9 9.99 2.94 0.18
N CYS A 10 10.24 4.19 0.53
CA CYS A 10 9.20 5.22 0.63
C CYS A 10 9.58 6.34 -0.34
N TYR A 11 8.81 6.50 -1.41
CA TYR A 11 9.00 7.59 -2.37
C TYR A 11 7.98 8.67 -2.12
N GLU A 12 8.47 9.89 -1.86
CA GLU A 12 7.64 11.03 -1.50
C GLU A 12 7.17 11.81 -2.75
N ASN A 13 6.10 12.60 -2.58
CA ASN A 13 5.58 13.54 -3.59
C ASN A 13 5.16 12.87 -4.91
N LEU A 14 4.60 11.67 -4.83
CA LEU A 14 4.10 10.94 -6.00
C LEU A 14 2.65 11.29 -6.35
N LEU A 15 1.83 11.54 -5.33
CA LEU A 15 0.49 12.09 -5.49
C LEU A 15 0.47 13.52 -4.93
N ASP A 16 -0.12 14.45 -5.63
CA ASP A 16 -0.34 15.78 -5.08
C ASP A 16 -1.50 15.81 -4.06
N LYS A 17 -1.54 16.87 -3.27
CA LYS A 17 -2.51 17.00 -2.18
C LYS A 17 -3.96 17.09 -2.68
N GLU A 18 -4.18 17.65 -3.84
CA GLU A 18 -5.53 17.81 -4.40
C GLU A 18 -6.06 16.47 -4.93
N LEU A 19 -5.21 15.65 -5.54
CA LEU A 19 -5.56 14.30 -5.93
C LEU A 19 -5.89 13.43 -4.71
N CYS A 20 -5.05 13.46 -3.68
CA CYS A 20 -5.30 12.75 -2.42
C CYS A 20 -6.66 13.15 -1.82
N LYS A 21 -6.95 14.45 -1.68
CA LYS A 21 -8.24 14.96 -1.21
C LYS A 21 -9.41 14.54 -2.08
N SER A 22 -9.22 14.55 -3.40
CA SER A 22 -10.25 14.16 -4.36
C SER A 22 -10.64 12.69 -4.19
N ILE A 23 -9.65 11.80 -4.04
CA ILE A 23 -9.88 10.37 -3.79
C ILE A 23 -10.61 10.19 -2.44
N ILE A 24 -10.15 10.83 -1.36
CA ILE A 24 -10.79 10.76 -0.04
C ILE A 24 -12.23 11.28 -0.08
N ASN A 25 -12.48 12.41 -0.74
CA ASN A 25 -13.82 12.96 -0.84
C ASN A 25 -14.76 12.08 -1.66
N ASN A 26 -14.26 11.47 -2.73
CA ASN A 26 -15.04 10.53 -3.53
C ASN A 26 -15.52 9.34 -2.71
N SER A 27 -14.71 8.86 -1.78
CA SER A 27 -15.03 7.71 -0.95
C SER A 27 -16.20 7.94 0.03
N LYS A 28 -16.49 9.18 0.40
CA LYS A 28 -17.57 9.52 1.36
C LYS A 28 -18.97 9.08 0.90
N ASN A 29 -19.16 8.90 -0.40
CA ASN A 29 -20.44 8.50 -1.01
C ASN A 29 -20.48 7.03 -1.44
N ILE A 30 -19.48 6.23 -1.04
CA ILE A 30 -19.36 4.84 -1.44
C ILE A 30 -19.57 3.94 -0.22
N ASN A 31 -20.40 2.90 -0.36
CA ASN A 31 -20.53 1.85 0.65
C ASN A 31 -19.32 0.90 0.55
N PHE A 32 -18.35 1.12 1.40
CA PHE A 32 -17.18 0.25 1.49
C PHE A 32 -17.54 -1.09 2.12
N GLN A 33 -16.96 -2.15 1.57
CA GLN A 33 -17.06 -3.49 2.14
C GLN A 33 -16.06 -3.62 3.29
N LYS A 34 -16.44 -4.39 4.31
CA LYS A 34 -15.51 -4.75 5.39
C LYS A 34 -14.43 -5.66 4.82
N GLY A 35 -13.18 -5.28 5.05
CA GLY A 35 -12.03 -6.08 4.60
C GLY A 35 -12.05 -7.47 5.23
N SER A 36 -11.78 -8.48 4.40
CA SER A 36 -11.62 -9.87 4.83
C SER A 36 -10.32 -10.44 4.28
N THR A 37 -9.84 -11.52 4.87
CA THR A 37 -8.70 -12.30 4.38
C THR A 37 -9.11 -13.75 4.26
N LEU A 38 -8.31 -14.57 3.59
CA LEU A 38 -8.51 -16.03 3.51
C LEU A 38 -8.56 -16.69 4.90
N THR A 39 -7.92 -16.08 5.90
CA THR A 39 -7.88 -16.55 7.29
C THR A 39 -8.97 -15.95 8.19
N GLY A 40 -9.88 -15.16 7.63
CA GLY A 40 -11.01 -14.57 8.33
C GLY A 40 -10.91 -13.07 8.59
N THR A 41 -11.96 -12.50 9.21
CA THR A 41 -12.13 -11.04 9.40
C THR A 41 -11.29 -10.46 10.56
N ASN A 42 -10.71 -11.29 11.42
CA ASN A 42 -9.97 -10.83 12.61
C ASN A 42 -8.55 -10.35 12.30
N HIS A 43 -8.03 -10.60 11.09
CA HIS A 43 -6.70 -10.16 10.67
C HIS A 43 -6.70 -8.76 10.07
N ARG A 44 -7.85 -8.29 9.58
CA ARG A 44 -7.97 -7.03 8.84
C ARG A 44 -9.17 -6.23 9.33
N LYS A 45 -8.91 -5.14 10.04
CA LYS A 45 -9.91 -4.19 10.50
C LYS A 45 -9.86 -2.93 9.65
N CYS A 46 -10.29 -3.03 8.41
CA CYS A 46 -10.42 -1.89 7.51
C CYS A 46 -11.63 -2.08 6.61
N TYR A 47 -11.97 -1.05 5.90
CA TYR A 47 -12.93 -1.10 4.80
C TYR A 47 -12.17 -1.05 3.48
N ILE A 48 -12.68 -1.73 2.47
CA ILE A 48 -12.06 -1.85 1.15
C ILE A 48 -13.09 -1.71 0.06
N ASN A 49 -12.71 -1.07 -1.02
CA ASN A 49 -13.49 -1.02 -2.25
C ASN A 49 -12.57 -0.82 -3.45
N PRO A 50 -12.93 -1.31 -4.65
CA PRO A 50 -12.24 -0.90 -5.85
C PRO A 50 -12.22 0.63 -5.96
N LEU A 51 -11.10 1.20 -6.36
CA LEU A 51 -11.01 2.65 -6.58
C LEU A 51 -11.92 3.04 -7.76
N ASP A 52 -12.50 4.23 -7.70
CA ASP A 52 -13.29 4.78 -8.81
C ASP A 52 -12.40 4.95 -10.04
N LYS A 53 -12.81 4.36 -11.16
CA LYS A 53 -12.06 4.31 -12.43
C LYS A 53 -11.63 5.66 -12.98
N LYS A 54 -12.29 6.74 -12.56
CA LYS A 54 -11.88 8.11 -12.97
C LYS A 54 -10.48 8.48 -12.48
N PHE A 55 -9.94 7.77 -11.45
CA PHE A 55 -8.60 7.96 -10.93
C PHE A 55 -7.57 6.99 -11.52
N ASP A 56 -7.99 6.00 -12.32
CA ASP A 56 -7.10 4.95 -12.84
C ASP A 56 -5.90 5.54 -13.58
N LYS A 57 -6.12 6.56 -14.41
CA LYS A 57 -5.02 7.19 -15.16
C LYS A 57 -3.99 7.84 -14.25
N ASP A 58 -4.43 8.59 -13.24
CA ASP A 58 -3.53 9.29 -12.33
C ASP A 58 -2.71 8.29 -11.49
N LEU A 59 -3.35 7.22 -11.03
CA LEU A 59 -2.67 6.15 -10.29
C LEU A 59 -1.73 5.35 -11.19
N PHE A 60 -2.13 5.04 -12.41
CA PHE A 60 -1.26 4.36 -13.38
C PHE A 60 0.00 5.17 -13.67
N ASP A 61 -0.13 6.48 -13.91
CA ASP A 61 1.00 7.38 -14.12
C ASP A 61 1.91 7.45 -12.86
N ALA A 62 1.32 7.46 -11.66
CA ALA A 62 2.05 7.43 -10.40
C ALA A 62 2.80 6.10 -10.20
N VAL A 63 2.17 4.96 -10.46
CA VAL A 63 2.80 3.64 -10.42
C VAL A 63 3.95 3.57 -11.42
N GLY A 64 3.79 4.11 -12.63
CA GLY A 64 4.86 4.21 -13.62
C GLY A 64 6.10 4.93 -13.09
N LYS A 65 5.91 6.05 -12.35
CA LYS A 65 7.01 6.78 -11.68
C LYS A 65 7.66 5.93 -10.59
N VAL A 66 6.85 5.26 -9.77
CA VAL A 66 7.34 4.34 -8.73
C VAL A 66 8.23 3.27 -9.33
N LEU A 67 7.78 2.60 -10.40
CA LEU A 67 8.55 1.54 -11.06
C LEU A 67 9.88 2.05 -11.63
N GLN A 68 9.90 3.27 -12.19
CA GLN A 68 11.13 3.89 -12.67
C GLN A 68 12.12 4.17 -11.52
N LEU A 69 11.64 4.69 -10.39
CA LEU A 69 12.46 4.93 -9.20
C LEU A 69 12.98 3.62 -8.60
N TYR A 70 12.10 2.63 -8.46
CA TYR A 70 12.47 1.33 -7.90
C TYR A 70 13.48 0.60 -8.80
N LYS A 71 13.34 0.67 -10.12
CA LYS A 71 14.31 0.15 -11.08
C LYS A 71 15.67 0.85 -10.97
N LYS A 72 15.68 2.16 -10.73
CA LYS A 72 16.92 2.91 -10.52
C LYS A 72 17.65 2.45 -9.24
N ASP A 73 16.90 2.16 -8.18
CA ASP A 73 17.46 1.68 -6.92
C ASP A 73 17.86 0.18 -7.01
N HIS A 74 17.16 -0.59 -7.84
CA HIS A 74 17.32 -2.04 -7.99
C HIS A 74 17.40 -2.42 -9.48
N ASN A 75 18.57 -2.26 -10.09
CA ASN A 75 18.79 -2.38 -11.52
C ASN A 75 18.40 -3.74 -12.15
N HIS A 76 18.30 -4.80 -11.36
CA HIS A 76 17.87 -6.13 -11.81
C HIS A 76 16.36 -6.38 -11.68
N PHE A 77 15.61 -5.44 -11.08
CA PHE A 77 14.19 -5.63 -10.75
C PHE A 77 13.32 -6.00 -11.96
N THR A 78 13.53 -5.38 -13.11
CA THR A 78 12.71 -5.63 -14.30
C THR A 78 13.38 -6.54 -15.35
N THR A 79 14.53 -7.13 -15.04
CA THR A 79 15.23 -7.98 -15.99
C THR A 79 14.46 -9.27 -16.25
N GLY A 80 13.95 -9.43 -17.48
CA GLY A 80 13.16 -10.60 -17.87
C GLY A 80 11.74 -10.66 -17.31
N LEU A 81 11.22 -9.54 -16.73
CA LEU A 81 9.87 -9.46 -16.20
C LEU A 81 9.00 -8.51 -17.03
N THR A 82 7.80 -8.95 -17.37
CA THR A 82 6.68 -8.09 -17.75
C THR A 82 5.88 -7.83 -16.49
N ILE A 83 5.69 -6.55 -16.16
CA ILE A 83 4.94 -6.15 -14.96
C ILE A 83 3.63 -5.54 -15.40
N GLU A 84 2.54 -6.09 -14.87
CA GLU A 84 1.18 -5.60 -15.06
C GLU A 84 0.63 -5.14 -13.71
N ASP A 85 -0.20 -4.10 -13.71
CA ASP A 85 -0.92 -3.74 -12.51
C ASP A 85 -2.15 -4.66 -12.33
N THR A 86 -2.58 -4.83 -11.07
CA THR A 86 -3.74 -5.66 -10.72
C THR A 86 -4.98 -4.81 -10.44
N GLY A 87 -4.95 -3.53 -10.82
CA GLY A 87 -5.96 -2.53 -10.47
C GLY A 87 -5.73 -1.90 -9.10
N TYR A 88 -6.61 -0.99 -8.72
CA TYR A 88 -6.45 -0.16 -7.52
C TYR A 88 -7.57 -0.38 -6.53
N GLU A 89 -7.19 -0.54 -5.28
CA GLU A 89 -8.10 -0.66 -4.16
C GLU A 89 -7.94 0.53 -3.22
N HIS A 90 -9.06 1.07 -2.75
CA HIS A 90 -9.08 2.08 -1.70
C HIS A 90 -9.34 1.43 -0.35
N LEU A 91 -8.41 1.59 0.59
CA LEU A 91 -8.50 1.05 1.94
C LEU A 91 -8.76 2.20 2.92
N ILE A 92 -9.71 2.00 3.84
CA ILE A 92 -10.01 2.96 4.90
C ILE A 92 -9.82 2.28 6.25
N TYR A 93 -8.90 2.82 7.04
CA TYR A 93 -8.67 2.44 8.44
C TYR A 93 -9.33 3.50 9.33
N VAL A 94 -10.30 3.10 10.14
CA VAL A 94 -11.09 4.02 10.98
C VAL A 94 -10.50 4.09 12.37
N GLY A 95 -10.06 5.28 12.82
CA GLY A 95 -9.41 5.50 14.11
C GLY A 95 -10.28 5.09 15.30
N SER A 96 -11.57 5.48 15.32
CA SER A 96 -12.51 5.09 16.40
C SER A 96 -12.71 3.57 16.55
N GLN A 97 -12.36 2.80 15.51
CA GLN A 97 -12.43 1.35 15.51
C GLN A 97 -11.04 0.71 15.72
N LYS A 98 -9.99 1.51 15.90
CA LYS A 98 -8.59 1.05 15.91
C LYS A 98 -8.30 0.19 14.70
N GLY A 99 -8.56 0.75 13.50
CA GLY A 99 -8.34 0.07 12.22
C GLY A 99 -6.90 -0.39 12.10
N GLU A 100 -6.70 -1.65 11.72
CA GLU A 100 -5.37 -2.28 11.64
C GLU A 100 -5.36 -3.37 10.56
N TYR A 101 -4.16 -3.77 10.14
CA TYR A 101 -3.96 -5.00 9.39
C TYR A 101 -2.80 -5.77 10.02
N LYS A 102 -3.09 -6.95 10.56
CA LYS A 102 -2.10 -7.80 11.22
C LYS A 102 -1.07 -8.32 10.23
N GLU A 103 0.04 -8.81 10.73
CA GLU A 103 1.15 -9.29 9.92
C GLU A 103 0.72 -10.34 8.90
N HIS A 104 1.10 -10.11 7.64
CA HIS A 104 0.76 -10.92 6.48
C HIS A 104 1.78 -10.69 5.36
N THR A 105 1.64 -11.42 4.28
CA THR A 105 2.33 -11.19 3.00
C THR A 105 1.31 -11.02 1.89
N ASP A 106 1.66 -10.29 0.83
CA ASP A 106 0.73 -9.95 -0.25
C ASP A 106 0.76 -10.91 -1.43
N HIS A 107 1.76 -11.76 -1.51
CA HIS A 107 1.85 -12.78 -2.54
C HIS A 107 0.84 -13.91 -2.28
N GLY A 108 0.04 -14.25 -3.26
CA GLY A 108 -0.92 -15.35 -3.18
C GLY A 108 -0.92 -16.21 -4.43
N ASP A 109 -1.41 -17.43 -4.32
CA ASP A 109 -1.46 -18.40 -5.42
C ASP A 109 -2.36 -17.93 -6.57
N VAL A 110 -3.46 -17.24 -6.24
CA VAL A 110 -4.43 -16.76 -7.23
C VAL A 110 -3.94 -15.49 -7.93
N VAL A 111 -3.27 -14.61 -7.20
CA VAL A 111 -2.67 -13.38 -7.72
C VAL A 111 -1.21 -13.32 -7.27
N PRO A 112 -0.28 -13.82 -8.08
CA PRO A 112 1.14 -13.82 -7.75
C PRO A 112 1.71 -12.40 -7.90
N ARG A 113 1.61 -11.60 -6.85
CA ARG A 113 2.18 -10.24 -6.82
C ARG A 113 3.70 -10.31 -6.67
N VAL A 114 4.41 -9.50 -7.47
CA VAL A 114 5.87 -9.35 -7.39
C VAL A 114 6.23 -8.19 -6.47
N LEU A 115 5.48 -7.08 -6.59
CA LEU A 115 5.71 -5.84 -5.86
C LEU A 115 4.39 -5.32 -5.31
N THR A 116 4.43 -4.85 -4.07
CA THR A 116 3.34 -4.10 -3.45
C THR A 116 3.68 -2.62 -3.50
N CYS A 117 2.69 -1.81 -3.87
CA CYS A 117 2.77 -0.35 -3.87
C CYS A 117 1.54 0.21 -3.15
N SER A 118 1.75 0.85 -2.01
CA SER A 118 0.69 1.47 -1.22
C SER A 118 0.87 2.98 -1.19
N PHE A 119 -0.07 3.73 -1.80
CA PHE A 119 -0.11 5.18 -1.74
C PHE A 119 -0.82 5.64 -0.45
N ILE A 120 -0.20 6.57 0.26
CA ILE A 120 -0.74 7.16 1.48
C ILE A 120 -1.49 8.45 1.11
N LEU A 121 -2.79 8.50 1.41
CA LEU A 121 -3.64 9.62 1.01
C LEU A 121 -3.71 10.75 2.06
N ASN A 122 -3.58 10.43 3.36
CA ASN A 122 -3.56 11.40 4.45
C ASN A 122 -2.64 10.93 5.59
N GLU A 123 -2.32 11.88 6.50
CA GLU A 123 -1.41 11.67 7.63
C GLU A 123 -1.86 12.39 8.91
N ASP A 124 -3.12 12.84 8.94
CA ASP A 124 -3.74 13.60 10.03
C ASP A 124 -4.35 12.69 11.11
N TYR A 125 -3.60 11.67 11.55
CA TYR A 125 -3.98 10.67 12.54
C TYR A 125 -2.74 10.11 13.24
N ASP A 126 -2.92 9.40 14.35
CA ASP A 126 -1.86 8.68 15.05
C ASP A 126 -1.88 7.18 14.68
N GLY A 127 -0.71 6.53 14.73
CA GLY A 127 -0.56 5.14 14.31
C GLY A 127 -0.60 4.97 12.80
N GLY A 128 -1.11 3.84 12.33
CA GLY A 128 -1.17 3.53 10.87
C GLY A 128 0.18 3.31 10.22
N ASP A 129 1.22 3.05 11.02
CA ASP A 129 2.56 2.79 10.49
C ASP A 129 2.61 1.46 9.76
N PHE A 130 3.32 1.44 8.63
CA PHE A 130 3.78 0.18 8.05
C PHE A 130 4.92 -0.38 8.87
N VAL A 131 4.73 -1.57 9.40
CA VAL A 131 5.75 -2.30 10.16
C VAL A 131 6.09 -3.60 9.46
N PHE A 132 7.36 -3.95 9.44
CA PHE A 132 7.89 -5.14 8.79
C PHE A 132 8.65 -5.99 9.80
N PHE A 133 8.73 -7.29 9.54
CA PHE A 133 9.53 -8.23 10.33
C PHE A 133 9.18 -8.16 11.82
N SER A 134 7.88 -8.33 12.14
CA SER A 134 7.34 -8.29 13.50
C SER A 134 7.70 -6.98 14.25
N GLY A 135 7.68 -5.86 13.53
CA GLY A 135 7.94 -4.53 14.09
C GLY A 135 9.41 -4.09 14.14
N SER A 136 10.33 -4.90 13.60
CA SER A 136 11.77 -4.56 13.59
C SER A 136 12.12 -3.42 12.62
N TYR A 137 11.25 -3.13 11.65
CA TYR A 137 11.40 -2.02 10.72
C TYR A 137 10.05 -1.30 10.58
N LYS A 138 10.07 0.03 10.67
CA LYS A 138 8.87 0.85 10.72
C LYS A 138 8.97 2.04 9.78
N LEU A 139 7.88 2.28 9.03
CA LEU A 139 7.68 3.46 8.20
C LEU A 139 6.40 4.18 8.63
N PRO A 140 6.48 5.44 9.10
CA PRO A 140 5.29 6.24 9.38
C PRO A 140 4.57 6.60 8.08
N PRO A 141 3.24 6.80 8.11
CA PRO A 141 2.51 7.29 6.97
C PRO A 141 2.95 8.71 6.61
N LYS A 142 3.02 8.99 5.30
CA LYS A 142 3.28 10.34 4.77
C LYS A 142 2.39 10.58 3.56
N ALA A 143 1.52 11.57 3.65
CA ALA A 143 0.57 11.87 2.57
C ALA A 143 1.26 12.16 1.24
N GLY A 144 0.74 11.60 0.15
CA GLY A 144 1.31 11.73 -1.19
C GLY A 144 2.51 10.82 -1.47
N SER A 145 2.96 10.01 -0.50
CA SER A 145 4.05 9.04 -0.70
C SER A 145 3.53 7.68 -1.15
N ALA A 146 4.43 6.86 -1.68
CA ALA A 146 4.23 5.43 -1.91
C ALA A 146 5.21 4.60 -1.10
N ILE A 147 4.71 3.62 -0.35
CA ILE A 147 5.50 2.57 0.29
C ILE A 147 5.54 1.38 -0.66
N VAL A 148 6.75 0.94 -1.02
CA VAL A 148 6.98 -0.06 -2.06
C VAL A 148 7.93 -1.13 -1.56
N PHE A 149 7.57 -2.39 -1.76
CA PHE A 149 8.36 -3.54 -1.30
C PHE A 149 7.99 -4.81 -2.06
N PRO A 150 8.88 -5.84 -2.12
CA PRO A 150 8.54 -7.14 -2.70
C PRO A 150 7.41 -7.81 -1.92
N SER A 151 6.45 -8.42 -2.63
CA SER A 151 5.22 -8.97 -2.03
C SER A 151 5.39 -10.35 -1.39
N ASN A 152 6.54 -11.01 -1.60
CA ASN A 152 6.75 -12.40 -1.24
C ASN A 152 6.93 -12.63 0.28
N PHE A 153 7.04 -13.91 0.67
CA PHE A 153 7.12 -14.34 2.07
C PHE A 153 8.30 -13.77 2.88
N CYS A 154 9.32 -13.21 2.22
CA CYS A 154 10.45 -12.56 2.89
C CYS A 154 10.11 -11.17 3.44
N PHE A 155 8.93 -10.62 3.10
CA PHE A 155 8.50 -9.29 3.51
C PHE A 155 7.17 -9.32 4.28
N PRO A 156 7.10 -10.04 5.42
CA PRO A 156 5.92 -9.97 6.28
C PRO A 156 5.77 -8.55 6.82
N HIS A 157 4.55 -8.02 6.74
CA HIS A 157 4.26 -6.64 7.12
C HIS A 157 2.88 -6.49 7.73
N ALA A 158 2.68 -5.40 8.44
CA ALA A 158 1.42 -5.05 9.08
C ALA A 158 1.18 -3.54 9.00
N VAL A 159 -0.05 -3.12 9.23
CA VAL A 159 -0.43 -1.72 9.52
C VAL A 159 -0.85 -1.64 10.97
N THR A 160 -0.17 -0.80 11.76
CA THR A 160 -0.47 -0.63 13.18
C THR A 160 -1.84 0.01 13.39
N PRO A 161 -2.49 -0.18 14.57
CA PRO A 161 -3.77 0.46 14.83
C PRO A 161 -3.73 1.98 14.62
N VAL A 162 -4.72 2.49 13.90
CA VAL A 162 -4.96 3.92 13.70
C VAL A 162 -5.79 4.45 14.86
N THR A 163 -5.45 5.62 15.39
CA THR A 163 -6.19 6.31 16.48
C THR A 163 -6.42 7.78 16.19
#